data_ad49249fa0131f9361292698a0604d4a
#
_entry.id   ad49249fa0131f9361292698a0604d4a
#
_cell.length_a   1.000
_cell.length_b   1.000
_cell.length_c   1.000
_cell.angle_alpha   90.00
_cell.angle_beta   90.00
_cell.angle_gamma   90.00
#
_symmetry.space_group_name_H-M   'P 1'
#
loop_
_entity.id
_entity.type
_entity.pdbx_description
1 polymer ?
#
loop_
_entity_poly.entity_id
_entity_poly.type
_entity_poly.pdbx_seq_one_letter_code
_entity_poly.pdbx_strand_id
1 'polypeptide(L)'
;MKIDEIHIYHVAMPLKDPWITAYGADYDTHSILLKLISGNNTAWAETCSLELPTYSAESANSVFCNISDVFAPKILGNDYESSEELNNDLKIYKGNPFAKAGLDIGWWCLLSQTNNLPLHDLFGGKRKEVIAGADFGVEDSIDILIEKIQVAVDNNAPRVKLKVRKGWDIEVLKAVKSTFPDTLFHIDCNSGY
;
A
#
# COMPACT_ATOMS: atom_id res chain seq x y z
N MET A 1 -8.09 -20.76 13.22
CA MET A 1 -9.27 -19.90 12.97
C MET A 1 -9.82 -20.24 11.59
N LYS A 2 -11.05 -20.72 11.54
CA LYS A 2 -11.68 -21.15 10.29
C LYS A 2 -12.17 -19.96 9.47
N ILE A 3 -11.92 -19.97 8.17
CA ILE A 3 -12.43 -18.96 7.26
C ILE A 3 -13.74 -19.47 6.65
N ASP A 4 -14.87 -18.92 7.11
CA ASP A 4 -16.20 -19.40 6.69
C ASP A 4 -16.68 -18.76 5.40
N GLU A 5 -16.42 -17.44 5.20
CA GLU A 5 -16.80 -16.70 4.00
C GLU A 5 -15.72 -15.69 3.62
N ILE A 6 -15.58 -15.45 2.31
CA ILE A 6 -14.75 -14.40 1.73
C ILE A 6 -15.57 -13.66 0.70
N HIS A 7 -15.81 -12.36 0.92
CA HIS A 7 -16.41 -11.48 -0.07
C HIS A 7 -15.31 -10.60 -0.68
N ILE A 8 -15.34 -10.42 -1.97
CA ILE A 8 -14.29 -9.75 -2.74
C ILE A 8 -14.93 -8.62 -3.55
N TYR A 9 -14.37 -7.41 -3.43
CA TYR A 9 -14.87 -6.23 -4.12
C TYR A 9 -13.72 -5.55 -4.85
N HIS A 10 -13.90 -5.30 -6.15
CA HIS A 10 -13.01 -4.42 -6.90
C HIS A 10 -13.62 -3.02 -6.87
N VAL A 11 -12.91 -2.07 -6.30
CA VAL A 11 -13.32 -0.67 -6.19
C VAL A 11 -12.31 0.24 -6.88
N ALA A 12 -12.81 1.33 -7.45
CA ALA A 12 -12.01 2.41 -7.99
C ALA A 12 -12.44 3.72 -7.33
N MET A 13 -11.47 4.48 -6.83
CA MET A 13 -11.71 5.75 -6.12
C MET A 13 -10.98 6.87 -6.86
N PRO A 14 -11.67 7.89 -7.39
CA PRO A 14 -11.04 9.02 -8.02
C PRO A 14 -10.09 9.74 -7.07
N LEU A 15 -8.89 10.07 -7.55
CA LEU A 15 -7.95 10.92 -6.83
C LEU A 15 -8.38 12.39 -6.95
N LYS A 16 -8.13 13.18 -5.92
CA LYS A 16 -8.36 14.64 -5.96
C LYS A 16 -7.43 15.33 -6.96
N ASP A 17 -6.18 14.88 -6.99
CA ASP A 17 -5.14 15.31 -7.93
C ASP A 17 -4.49 14.06 -8.53
N PRO A 18 -4.14 14.07 -9.84
CA PRO A 18 -3.45 12.95 -10.47
C PRO A 18 -2.14 12.60 -9.76
N TRP A 19 -1.87 11.33 -9.58
CA TRP A 19 -0.59 10.85 -9.03
C TRP A 19 0.41 10.66 -10.15
N ILE A 20 1.34 11.62 -10.31
CA ILE A 20 2.33 11.63 -11.38
C ILE A 20 3.64 11.02 -10.89
N THR A 21 4.12 10.00 -11.60
CA THR A 21 5.35 9.26 -11.29
C THR A 21 6.22 9.09 -12.54
N ALA A 22 7.33 8.33 -12.41
CA ALA A 22 8.21 8.02 -13.55
C ALA A 22 7.56 7.08 -14.60
N TYR A 23 6.54 6.32 -14.23
CA TYR A 23 5.82 5.39 -15.13
C TYR A 23 4.51 5.95 -15.71
N GLY A 24 4.09 7.15 -15.31
CA GLY A 24 2.88 7.78 -15.84
C GLY A 24 2.07 8.53 -14.79
N ALA A 25 0.79 8.72 -15.08
CA ALA A 25 -0.18 9.37 -14.22
C ALA A 25 -1.34 8.45 -13.93
N ASP A 26 -1.67 8.28 -12.65
CA ASP A 26 -2.85 7.58 -12.17
C ASP A 26 -3.91 8.61 -11.75
N TYR A 27 -5.15 8.42 -12.18
CA TYR A 27 -6.28 9.30 -11.88
C TYR A 27 -7.23 8.69 -10.85
N ASP A 28 -7.17 7.38 -10.69
CA ASP A 28 -7.97 6.59 -9.78
C ASP A 28 -7.08 5.63 -8.98
N THR A 29 -7.45 5.37 -7.73
CA THR A 29 -6.87 4.28 -6.96
C THR A 29 -7.76 3.05 -7.10
N HIS A 30 -7.23 1.98 -7.69
CA HIS A 30 -7.89 0.69 -7.78
C HIS A 30 -7.48 -0.19 -6.61
N SER A 31 -8.45 -0.72 -5.88
CA SER A 31 -8.22 -1.60 -4.74
C SER A 31 -9.14 -2.82 -4.77
N ILE A 32 -8.63 -3.93 -4.26
CA ILE A 32 -9.42 -5.11 -3.95
C ILE A 32 -9.68 -5.13 -2.45
N LEU A 33 -10.92 -4.91 -2.08
CA LEU A 33 -11.37 -5.03 -0.70
C LEU A 33 -11.83 -6.46 -0.44
N LEU A 34 -11.42 -6.99 0.70
CA LEU A 34 -11.76 -8.33 1.15
C LEU A 34 -12.52 -8.23 2.47
N LYS A 35 -13.65 -8.91 2.56
CA LYS A 35 -14.37 -9.11 3.81
C LYS A 35 -14.28 -10.59 4.16
N LEU A 36 -13.61 -10.91 5.27
CA LEU A 36 -13.47 -12.27 5.78
C LEU A 36 -14.40 -12.48 6.98
N ILE A 37 -15.01 -13.64 7.06
CA ILE A 37 -15.92 -14.01 8.14
C ILE A 37 -15.46 -15.34 8.76
N SER A 38 -15.44 -15.37 10.12
CA SER A 38 -15.19 -16.58 10.94
C SER A 38 -16.18 -16.57 12.10
N GLY A 39 -17.16 -17.47 12.07
CA GLY A 39 -18.26 -17.48 13.04
C GLY A 39 -18.97 -16.12 13.07
N ASN A 40 -18.94 -15.48 14.23
CA ASN A 40 -19.55 -14.14 14.42
C ASN A 40 -18.59 -12.97 14.14
N ASN A 41 -17.32 -13.24 13.86
CA ASN A 41 -16.31 -12.21 13.63
C ASN A 41 -16.22 -11.87 12.16
N THR A 42 -16.07 -10.58 11.87
CA THR A 42 -15.90 -10.04 10.52
C THR A 42 -14.72 -9.10 10.49
N ALA A 43 -13.86 -9.24 9.50
CA ALA A 43 -12.75 -8.31 9.26
C ALA A 43 -12.70 -7.86 7.80
N TRP A 44 -12.15 -6.65 7.62
CA TRP A 44 -11.88 -6.09 6.31
C TRP A 44 -10.38 -6.01 6.08
N ALA A 45 -9.99 -6.24 4.84
CA ALA A 45 -8.63 -6.06 4.36
C ALA A 45 -8.64 -5.39 3.00
N GLU A 46 -7.52 -4.81 2.64
CA GLU A 46 -7.31 -4.18 1.35
C GLU A 46 -6.01 -4.67 0.74
N THR A 47 -6.01 -4.84 -0.58
CA THR A 47 -4.79 -4.97 -1.37
C THR A 47 -4.90 -4.05 -2.58
N CYS A 48 -3.94 -3.11 -2.67
CA CYS A 48 -3.93 -2.04 -3.66
C CYS A 48 -2.82 -2.30 -4.69
N SER A 49 -3.17 -2.91 -5.81
CA SER A 49 -2.37 -2.92 -7.02
C SER A 49 -2.94 -1.88 -7.98
N LEU A 50 -2.12 -1.29 -8.83
CA LEU A 50 -2.61 -0.33 -9.81
C LEU A 50 -3.60 -0.98 -10.78
N GLU A 51 -4.39 -0.16 -11.49
CA GLU A 51 -5.30 -0.63 -12.53
C GLU A 51 -4.57 -1.52 -13.55
N LEU A 52 -3.40 -1.05 -14.01
CA LEU A 52 -2.54 -1.73 -14.98
C LEU A 52 -1.22 -2.19 -14.31
N PRO A 53 -0.56 -3.22 -14.84
CA PRO A 53 0.70 -3.73 -14.29
C PRO A 53 1.90 -2.86 -14.69
N THR A 54 1.84 -1.57 -14.37
CA THR A 54 2.88 -0.58 -14.69
C THR A 54 3.96 -0.48 -13.62
N TYR A 55 3.57 -0.72 -12.34
CA TYR A 55 4.47 -0.67 -11.20
C TYR A 55 4.91 -2.06 -10.73
N SER A 56 4.03 -3.04 -10.81
CA SER A 56 4.28 -4.44 -10.47
C SER A 56 3.72 -5.37 -11.54
N ALA A 57 4.00 -6.66 -11.44
CA ALA A 57 3.47 -7.66 -12.37
C ALA A 57 1.97 -7.93 -12.19
N GLU A 58 1.38 -7.48 -11.09
CA GLU A 58 -0.05 -7.63 -10.81
C GLU A 58 -0.80 -6.33 -11.12
N SER A 59 -2.03 -6.49 -11.57
CA SER A 59 -3.04 -5.44 -11.74
C SER A 59 -4.24 -5.73 -10.85
N ALA A 60 -5.10 -4.73 -10.59
CA ALA A 60 -6.30 -4.91 -9.78
C ALA A 60 -7.17 -6.07 -10.29
N ASN A 61 -7.36 -6.17 -11.62
CA ASN A 61 -8.11 -7.26 -12.21
C ASN A 61 -7.45 -8.63 -12.00
N SER A 62 -6.11 -8.73 -12.18
CA SER A 62 -5.41 -10.00 -11.96
C SER A 62 -5.45 -10.42 -10.48
N VAL A 63 -5.34 -9.47 -9.55
CA VAL A 63 -5.48 -9.72 -8.11
C VAL A 63 -6.89 -10.22 -7.79
N PHE A 64 -7.92 -9.56 -8.31
CA PHE A 64 -9.31 -9.98 -8.14
C PHE A 64 -9.53 -11.42 -8.62
N CYS A 65 -9.15 -11.72 -9.87
CA CYS A 65 -9.31 -13.06 -10.46
C CYS A 65 -8.51 -14.13 -9.70
N ASN A 66 -7.26 -13.85 -9.32
CA ASN A 66 -6.44 -14.81 -8.58
C ASN A 66 -7.03 -15.12 -7.19
N ILE A 67 -7.58 -14.12 -6.51
CA ILE A 67 -8.23 -14.35 -5.22
C ILE A 67 -9.54 -15.12 -5.43
N SER A 68 -10.42 -14.66 -6.33
CA SER A 68 -11.76 -15.25 -6.51
C SER A 68 -11.71 -16.69 -7.02
N ASP A 69 -10.86 -16.95 -8.01
CA ASP A 69 -10.92 -18.20 -8.77
C ASP A 69 -9.94 -19.26 -8.26
N VAL A 70 -8.89 -18.83 -7.53
CA VAL A 70 -7.80 -19.72 -7.12
C VAL A 70 -7.60 -19.74 -5.62
N PHE A 71 -7.36 -18.57 -4.97
CA PHE A 71 -6.90 -18.57 -3.60
C PHE A 71 -8.04 -18.69 -2.59
N ALA A 72 -9.14 -17.97 -2.78
CA ALA A 72 -10.30 -18.08 -1.90
C ALA A 72 -10.90 -19.49 -1.90
N PRO A 73 -11.14 -20.17 -3.04
CA PRO A 73 -11.57 -21.56 -3.05
C PRO A 73 -10.62 -22.53 -2.34
N LYS A 74 -9.32 -22.25 -2.37
CA LYS A 74 -8.30 -23.08 -1.71
C LYS A 74 -8.36 -22.97 -0.19
N ILE A 75 -8.60 -21.77 0.36
CA ILE A 75 -8.53 -21.51 1.80
C ILE A 75 -9.89 -21.53 2.51
N LEU A 76 -10.98 -21.40 1.75
CA LEU A 76 -12.33 -21.34 2.30
C LEU A 76 -12.68 -22.66 3.02
N GLY A 77 -13.22 -22.53 4.24
CA GLY A 77 -13.59 -23.67 5.07
C GLY A 77 -12.43 -24.31 5.84
N ASN A 78 -11.18 -23.94 5.56
CA ASN A 78 -10.02 -24.43 6.28
C ASN A 78 -9.79 -23.65 7.58
N ASP A 79 -9.22 -24.34 8.56
CA ASP A 79 -8.83 -23.77 9.85
C ASP A 79 -7.32 -23.54 9.86
N TYR A 80 -6.89 -22.33 10.18
CA TYR A 80 -5.49 -21.92 10.26
C TYR A 80 -5.16 -21.45 11.67
N GLU A 81 -4.14 -22.03 12.29
CA GLU A 81 -3.65 -21.64 13.60
C GLU A 81 -2.78 -20.37 13.52
N SER A 82 -2.14 -20.14 12.35
CA SER A 82 -1.26 -19.01 12.10
C SER A 82 -1.38 -18.49 10.67
N SER A 83 -0.96 -17.24 10.47
CA SER A 83 -0.76 -16.65 9.14
C SER A 83 0.28 -17.44 8.32
N GLU A 84 1.30 -18.01 8.98
CA GLU A 84 2.30 -18.84 8.34
C GLU A 84 1.68 -20.09 7.70
N GLU A 85 0.76 -20.75 8.36
CA GLU A 85 0.04 -21.91 7.79
C GLU A 85 -0.77 -21.54 6.55
N LEU A 86 -1.53 -20.42 6.62
CA LEU A 86 -2.25 -19.90 5.47
C LEU A 86 -1.29 -19.59 4.30
N ASN A 87 -0.19 -18.92 4.57
CA ASN A 87 0.81 -18.60 3.55
C ASN A 87 1.48 -19.86 2.98
N ASN A 88 1.74 -20.89 3.80
CA ASN A 88 2.31 -22.16 3.34
C ASN A 88 1.32 -22.90 2.42
N ASP A 89 0.03 -22.85 2.70
CA ASP A 89 -1.00 -23.44 1.84
C ASP A 89 -1.09 -22.76 0.48
N LEU A 90 -0.85 -21.43 0.44
CA LEU A 90 -0.79 -20.64 -0.80
C LEU A 90 0.56 -20.70 -1.52
N LYS A 91 1.61 -21.28 -0.91
CA LYS A 91 2.98 -21.28 -1.45
C LYS A 91 3.16 -22.08 -2.74
N ILE A 92 2.28 -23.04 -3.01
CA ILE A 92 2.28 -23.80 -4.26
C ILE A 92 2.06 -22.89 -5.48
N TYR A 93 1.27 -21.84 -5.32
CA TYR A 93 1.03 -20.84 -6.36
C TYR A 93 2.19 -19.85 -6.42
N LYS A 94 2.80 -19.67 -7.60
CA LYS A 94 3.98 -18.82 -7.76
C LYS A 94 3.56 -17.36 -8.00
N GLY A 95 4.38 -16.41 -7.52
CA GLY A 95 4.10 -14.98 -7.66
C GLY A 95 2.86 -14.50 -6.90
N ASN A 96 2.18 -13.50 -7.45
CA ASN A 96 0.94 -12.92 -6.93
C ASN A 96 1.03 -12.42 -5.47
N PRO A 97 2.06 -11.61 -5.13
CA PRO A 97 2.26 -11.13 -3.76
C PRO A 97 1.13 -10.21 -3.28
N PHE A 98 0.53 -9.37 -4.15
CA PHE A 98 -0.59 -8.52 -3.77
C PHE A 98 -1.83 -9.34 -3.41
N ALA A 99 -2.18 -10.33 -4.24
CA ALA A 99 -3.32 -11.19 -3.98
C ALA A 99 -3.16 -11.97 -2.67
N LYS A 100 -1.97 -12.51 -2.40
CA LYS A 100 -1.65 -13.21 -1.16
C LYS A 100 -1.64 -12.29 0.05
N ALA A 101 -1.06 -11.09 -0.08
CA ALA A 101 -1.02 -10.10 0.99
C ALA A 101 -2.43 -9.69 1.44
N GLY A 102 -3.38 -9.53 0.51
CA GLY A 102 -4.76 -9.22 0.87
C GLY A 102 -5.40 -10.27 1.77
N LEU A 103 -5.17 -11.55 1.50
CA LEU A 103 -5.67 -12.65 2.33
C LEU A 103 -4.94 -12.75 3.67
N ASP A 104 -3.63 -12.55 3.69
CA ASP A 104 -2.82 -12.53 4.91
C ASP A 104 -3.24 -11.39 5.85
N ILE A 105 -3.38 -10.18 5.31
CA ILE A 105 -3.89 -9.01 6.07
C ILE A 105 -5.29 -9.31 6.61
N GLY A 106 -6.15 -9.90 5.78
CA GLY A 106 -7.50 -10.31 6.19
C GLY A 106 -7.49 -11.28 7.36
N TRP A 107 -6.62 -12.27 7.34
CA TRP A 107 -6.44 -13.22 8.44
C TRP A 107 -5.98 -12.53 9.73
N TRP A 108 -4.98 -11.64 9.66
CA TRP A 108 -4.51 -10.85 10.81
C TRP A 108 -5.60 -9.94 11.38
N CYS A 109 -6.36 -9.26 10.53
CA CYS A 109 -7.48 -8.43 10.94
C CYS A 109 -8.58 -9.27 11.64
N LEU A 110 -8.85 -10.46 11.12
CA LEU A 110 -9.82 -11.38 11.72
C LEU A 110 -9.34 -11.91 13.07
N LEU A 111 -8.05 -12.24 13.21
CA LEU A 111 -7.43 -12.61 14.49
C LEU A 111 -7.52 -11.48 15.52
N SER A 112 -7.29 -10.23 15.09
CA SER A 112 -7.44 -9.03 15.90
C SER A 112 -8.87 -8.91 16.47
N GLN A 113 -9.89 -9.10 15.64
CA GLN A 113 -11.29 -9.08 16.05
C GLN A 113 -11.62 -10.25 17.00
N THR A 114 -11.15 -11.44 16.70
CA THR A 114 -11.42 -12.65 17.50
C THR A 114 -10.82 -12.53 18.91
N ASN A 115 -9.63 -11.96 19.03
CA ASN A 115 -8.93 -11.80 20.29
C ASN A 115 -9.26 -10.48 21.00
N ASN A 116 -10.01 -9.57 20.35
CA ASN A 116 -10.25 -8.21 20.80
C ASN A 116 -8.95 -7.46 21.17
N LEU A 117 -7.92 -7.64 20.32
CA LEU A 117 -6.60 -7.03 20.45
C LEU A 117 -6.25 -6.22 19.21
N PRO A 118 -5.69 -5.02 19.35
CA PRO A 118 -5.18 -4.25 18.22
C PRO A 118 -4.06 -4.99 17.50
N LEU A 119 -3.95 -4.80 16.17
CA LEU A 119 -2.88 -5.43 15.37
C LEU A 119 -1.47 -5.13 15.89
N HIS A 120 -1.22 -3.90 16.38
CA HIS A 120 0.10 -3.55 16.89
C HIS A 120 0.51 -4.39 18.10
N ASP A 121 -0.44 -4.79 18.95
CA ASP A 121 -0.17 -5.68 20.08
C ASP A 121 0.12 -7.11 19.60
N LEU A 122 -0.62 -7.60 18.61
CA LEU A 122 -0.37 -8.92 18.00
C LEU A 122 1.01 -9.00 17.35
N PHE A 123 1.50 -7.89 16.78
CA PHE A 123 2.85 -7.79 16.20
C PHE A 123 3.94 -7.44 17.24
N GLY A 124 3.60 -7.37 18.53
CA GLY A 124 4.54 -7.01 19.60
C GLY A 124 4.99 -5.55 19.54
N GLY A 125 4.19 -4.68 18.99
CA GLY A 125 4.46 -3.23 18.91
C GLY A 125 4.54 -2.59 20.29
N LYS A 126 5.56 -1.72 20.46
CA LYS A 126 5.82 -1.04 21.75
C LYS A 126 5.69 0.47 21.65
N ARG A 127 5.71 1.02 20.43
CA ARG A 127 5.63 2.47 20.19
C ARG A 127 4.17 2.91 20.06
N LYS A 128 3.81 4.01 20.69
CA LYS A 128 2.49 4.64 20.54
C LYS A 128 2.43 5.63 19.38
N GLU A 129 3.58 6.12 18.95
CA GLU A 129 3.73 7.14 17.92
C GLU A 129 4.73 6.69 16.86
N VAL A 130 4.46 7.05 15.63
CA VAL A 130 5.34 6.81 14.47
C VAL A 130 5.65 8.15 13.82
N ILE A 131 6.94 8.40 13.58
CA ILE A 131 7.39 9.60 12.87
C ILE A 131 7.03 9.46 11.38
N ALA A 132 6.18 10.36 10.88
CA ALA A 132 5.80 10.42 9.47
C ALA A 132 6.55 11.55 8.76
N GLY A 133 7.01 11.30 7.52
CA GLY A 133 7.54 12.33 6.62
C GLY A 133 6.46 12.88 5.69
N ALA A 134 6.79 13.98 5.00
CA ALA A 134 6.00 14.49 3.89
C ALA A 134 6.44 13.82 2.57
N ASP A 135 5.50 13.62 1.63
CA ASP A 135 5.77 13.02 0.31
C ASP A 135 5.17 13.90 -0.79
N PHE A 136 5.95 14.18 -1.84
CA PHE A 136 5.55 15.01 -2.96
C PHE A 136 5.79 14.29 -4.28
N GLY A 137 4.79 14.36 -5.17
CA GLY A 137 4.86 13.90 -6.55
C GLY A 137 5.73 14.81 -7.43
N VAL A 138 5.71 14.55 -8.74
CA VAL A 138 6.24 15.47 -9.74
C VAL A 138 5.24 16.62 -9.90
N GLU A 139 5.70 17.84 -9.74
CA GLU A 139 4.88 19.06 -9.83
C GLU A 139 5.07 19.74 -11.20
N ASP A 140 4.18 20.69 -11.53
CA ASP A 140 4.23 21.46 -12.78
C ASP A 140 5.43 22.42 -12.84
N SER A 141 5.90 22.88 -11.67
CA SER A 141 7.09 23.72 -11.57
C SER A 141 7.84 23.52 -10.26
N ILE A 142 9.12 23.90 -10.27
CA ILE A 142 9.97 23.89 -9.07
C ILE A 142 9.42 24.85 -8.00
N ASP A 143 8.88 25.98 -8.39
CA ASP A 143 8.33 26.97 -7.45
C ASP A 143 7.13 26.41 -6.69
N ILE A 144 6.21 25.73 -7.37
CA ILE A 144 5.07 25.05 -6.75
C ILE A 144 5.56 23.98 -5.76
N LEU A 145 6.58 23.21 -6.16
CA LEU A 145 7.16 22.20 -5.27
C LEU A 145 7.77 22.82 -4.01
N ILE A 146 8.52 23.92 -4.17
CA ILE A 146 9.12 24.66 -3.04
C ILE A 146 8.06 25.20 -2.09
N GLU A 147 6.97 25.79 -2.61
CA GLU A 147 5.85 26.27 -1.79
C GLU A 147 5.22 25.13 -0.96
N LYS A 148 4.98 23.97 -1.58
CA LYS A 148 4.44 22.80 -0.90
C LYS A 148 5.39 22.24 0.16
N ILE A 149 6.69 22.19 -0.14
CA ILE A 149 7.72 21.75 0.82
C ILE A 149 7.80 22.72 2.00
N GLN A 150 7.69 24.04 1.76
CA GLN A 150 7.72 25.05 2.82
C GLN A 150 6.64 24.75 3.88
N VAL A 151 5.41 24.42 3.45
CA VAL A 151 4.32 24.04 4.36
C VAL A 151 4.69 22.82 5.21
N ALA A 152 5.36 21.83 4.62
CA ALA A 152 5.79 20.64 5.36
C ALA A 152 6.91 20.97 6.36
N VAL A 153 7.85 21.81 5.98
CA VAL A 153 8.95 22.27 6.84
C VAL A 153 8.41 23.10 8.02
N ASP A 154 7.48 24.01 7.76
CA ASP A 154 6.82 24.83 8.79
C ASP A 154 6.04 23.95 9.80
N ASN A 155 5.52 22.82 9.34
CA ASN A 155 4.89 21.81 10.20
C ASN A 155 5.89 20.80 10.82
N ASN A 156 7.18 21.10 10.78
CA ASN A 156 8.25 20.28 11.35
C ASN A 156 8.30 18.85 10.80
N ALA A 157 8.05 18.66 9.51
CA ALA A 157 8.21 17.36 8.87
C ALA A 157 9.68 16.89 8.99
N PRO A 158 9.96 15.75 9.63
CA PRO A 158 11.35 15.34 9.91
C PRO A 158 12.09 14.87 8.65
N ARG A 159 11.37 14.61 7.57
CA ARG A 159 11.87 14.16 6.28
C ARG A 159 10.89 14.53 5.18
N VAL A 160 11.43 14.92 4.04
CA VAL A 160 10.67 15.18 2.80
C VAL A 160 11.08 14.16 1.75
N LYS A 161 10.12 13.41 1.22
CA LYS A 161 10.33 12.48 0.11
C LYS A 161 9.86 13.14 -1.19
N LEU A 162 10.68 13.04 -2.24
CA LEU A 162 10.43 13.62 -3.55
C LEU A 162 10.40 12.53 -4.62
N LYS A 163 9.35 12.51 -5.44
CA LYS A 163 9.35 11.74 -6.68
C LYS A 163 10.21 12.45 -7.72
N VAL A 164 11.11 11.70 -8.35
CA VAL A 164 11.96 12.22 -9.44
C VAL A 164 11.85 11.31 -10.67
N ARG A 165 12.11 11.92 -11.82
CA ARG A 165 12.18 11.24 -13.12
C ARG A 165 13.19 11.95 -14.01
N LYS A 166 13.59 11.35 -15.11
CA LYS A 166 14.47 11.99 -16.08
C LYS A 166 13.90 13.34 -16.53
N GLY A 167 14.71 14.38 -16.44
CA GLY A 167 14.32 15.76 -16.73
C GLY A 167 13.59 16.49 -15.60
N TRP A 168 13.23 15.79 -14.53
CA TRP A 168 12.72 16.35 -13.28
C TRP A 168 13.51 15.74 -12.12
N ASP A 169 14.82 16.04 -12.08
CA ASP A 169 15.79 15.41 -11.16
C ASP A 169 16.85 16.40 -10.68
N ILE A 170 17.99 16.49 -11.33
CA ILE A 170 19.16 17.23 -10.84
C ILE A 170 18.85 18.70 -10.51
N GLU A 171 18.15 19.41 -11.40
CA GLU A 171 17.85 20.83 -11.19
C GLU A 171 16.84 21.03 -10.05
N VAL A 172 15.84 20.14 -9.95
CA VAL A 172 14.89 20.11 -8.84
C VAL A 172 15.62 19.90 -7.52
N LEU A 173 16.50 18.88 -7.46
CA LEU A 173 17.23 18.55 -6.25
C LEU A 173 18.18 19.63 -5.81
N LYS A 174 18.86 20.33 -6.76
CA LYS A 174 19.68 21.50 -6.46
C LYS A 174 18.83 22.63 -5.87
N ALA A 175 17.69 22.94 -6.48
CA ALA A 175 16.81 24.01 -6.04
C ALA A 175 16.26 23.74 -4.62
N VAL A 176 15.69 22.56 -4.37
CA VAL A 176 15.12 22.24 -3.06
C VAL A 176 16.21 22.18 -1.98
N LYS A 177 17.39 21.62 -2.27
CA LYS A 177 18.49 21.55 -1.30
C LYS A 177 19.11 22.92 -1.01
N SER A 178 19.13 23.81 -1.99
CA SER A 178 19.54 25.21 -1.80
C SER A 178 18.56 25.99 -0.93
N THR A 179 17.25 25.77 -1.11
CA THR A 179 16.21 26.47 -0.36
C THR A 179 16.07 25.92 1.07
N PHE A 180 16.22 24.60 1.25
CA PHE A 180 16.05 23.91 2.53
C PHE A 180 17.32 23.13 2.91
N PRO A 181 18.43 23.79 3.26
CA PRO A 181 19.74 23.15 3.47
C PRO A 181 19.74 22.13 4.62
N ASP A 182 18.91 22.33 5.64
CA ASP A 182 18.86 21.49 6.84
C ASP A 182 17.84 20.35 6.73
N THR A 183 16.99 20.35 5.70
CA THR A 183 15.96 19.33 5.52
C THR A 183 16.57 18.02 4.99
N LEU A 184 16.16 16.91 5.59
CA LEU A 184 16.48 15.57 5.10
C LEU A 184 15.57 15.22 3.92
N PHE A 185 16.17 15.06 2.73
CA PHE A 185 15.47 14.64 1.53
C PHE A 185 15.67 13.14 1.26
N HIS A 186 14.57 12.48 0.93
CA HIS A 186 14.50 11.12 0.39
C HIS A 186 14.05 11.19 -1.06
N ILE A 187 14.78 10.55 -1.96
CA ILE A 187 14.52 10.58 -3.41
C ILE A 187 13.97 9.23 -3.83
N ASP A 188 12.85 9.25 -4.56
CA ASP A 188 12.21 8.06 -5.08
C ASP A 188 12.01 8.20 -6.60
N CYS A 189 12.71 7.39 -7.36
CA CYS A 189 12.65 7.38 -8.82
C CYS A 189 11.79 6.22 -9.39
N ASN A 190 11.13 5.44 -8.56
CA ASN A 190 10.29 4.33 -8.99
C ASN A 190 10.94 3.43 -10.05
N SER A 191 12.23 3.08 -9.88
CA SER A 191 13.02 2.29 -10.82
C SER A 191 13.13 2.90 -12.24
N GLY A 192 12.97 4.24 -12.37
CA GLY A 192 13.00 4.97 -13.65
C GLY A 192 14.40 5.25 -14.21
N TYR A 193 15.47 4.74 -13.56
CA TYR A 193 16.88 4.93 -13.95
C TYR A 193 17.57 3.59 -14.17
#